data_de37ac29800eda1d4efcc2ba836d0055
#
_entry.id   de37ac29800eda1d4efcc2ba836d0055
#
_cell.length_a   1.000
_cell.length_b   1.000
_cell.length_c   1.000
_cell.angle_alpha   90.00
_cell.angle_beta   90.00
_cell.angle_gamma   90.00
#
_symmetry.space_group_name_H-M   'P 1'
#
loop_
_entity.id
_entity.type
_entity.pdbx_description
1 polymer ?
#
loop_
_entity_poly.entity_id
_entity_poly.type
_entity_poly.pdbx_seq_one_letter_code
_entity_poly.pdbx_strand_id
1 'polypeptide(L)'
;RIIAQCRWLLPLSLMLVGTISPDIGLGATVVSLAPVSAVHETGVTISIKSREFSPNTVSLIMGQKTRLVIKNLDTELHAFLPVGLMTDSHLNISGNGAPQFAKDGLVRVLLPTSGQTEIVFIPSRSGTFPYFCDLPGHVMRGTIVVHKNEAMIE
;
A
#
# COMPACT_ATOMS: atom_id res chain seq x y z
N ARG A 1 -31.36 12.26 50.07
CA ARG A 1 -31.69 11.12 50.98
C ARG A 1 -30.72 9.99 50.69
N ILE A 2 -29.76 9.84 51.63
CA ILE A 2 -29.41 8.73 52.50
C ILE A 2 -28.45 7.74 51.79
N ILE A 3 -27.13 7.86 52.02
CA ILE A 3 -26.24 7.23 53.03
C ILE A 3 -26.33 5.69 53.08
N ALA A 4 -25.21 5.02 52.78
CA ALA A 4 -24.67 4.00 53.65
C ALA A 4 -23.22 3.64 53.28
N GLN A 5 -22.34 4.00 54.14
CA GLN A 5 -20.96 3.51 54.26
C GLN A 5 -21.02 2.10 54.86
N CYS A 6 -20.16 1.22 54.39
CA CYS A 6 -19.81 0.02 55.20
C CYS A 6 -18.31 -0.20 55.12
N ARG A 7 -17.66 0.24 56.21
CA ARG A 7 -16.30 -0.16 56.60
C ARG A 7 -16.33 -1.55 57.22
N TRP A 8 -15.46 -2.41 56.78
CA TRP A 8 -15.08 -3.59 57.59
C TRP A 8 -13.58 -3.73 57.64
N LEU A 9 -13.12 -3.88 58.89
CA LEU A 9 -11.79 -3.92 59.41
C LEU A 9 -11.09 -5.27 59.17
N LEU A 10 -9.77 -5.23 59.16
CA LEU A 10 -8.76 -6.30 59.16
C LEU A 10 -9.00 -7.39 60.22
N PRO A 11 -8.35 -8.57 60.04
CA PRO A 11 -7.18 -8.77 60.89
C PRO A 11 -5.93 -9.35 60.20
N LEU A 12 -4.84 -8.96 60.74
CA LEU A 12 -3.46 -9.37 60.64
C LEU A 12 -3.32 -10.84 61.06
N SER A 13 -2.70 -11.68 60.25
CA SER A 13 -2.11 -12.95 60.69
C SER A 13 -0.80 -13.22 59.98
N LEU A 14 0.24 -13.10 60.75
CA LEU A 14 1.62 -13.40 60.46
C LEU A 14 1.83 -14.91 60.55
N MET A 15 2.21 -15.62 59.48
CA MET A 15 2.87 -16.90 59.56
C MET A 15 4.00 -17.00 58.54
N LEU A 16 5.19 -17.06 59.09
CA LEU A 16 6.46 -17.33 58.46
C LEU A 16 6.59 -18.85 58.28
N VAL A 17 6.58 -19.33 57.04
CA VAL A 17 7.07 -20.66 56.71
C VAL A 17 7.96 -20.59 55.50
N GLY A 18 9.24 -20.78 55.74
CA GLY A 18 10.23 -20.89 54.68
C GLY A 18 10.06 -22.21 53.92
N THR A 19 9.97 -22.11 52.62
CA THR A 19 10.13 -23.26 51.72
C THR A 19 11.18 -22.94 50.67
N ILE A 20 12.20 -23.76 50.67
CA ILE A 20 13.29 -23.83 49.71
C ILE A 20 12.65 -24.21 48.38
N SER A 21 12.73 -23.30 47.38
CA SER A 21 12.34 -23.62 46.02
C SER A 21 13.59 -24.09 45.25
N PRO A 22 13.55 -25.23 44.55
CA PRO A 22 14.60 -25.57 43.60
C PRO A 22 14.51 -24.67 42.39
N ASP A 23 15.62 -23.99 42.05
CA ASP A 23 15.83 -23.29 40.82
C ASP A 23 15.76 -24.28 39.65
N ILE A 24 14.59 -24.37 39.00
CA ILE A 24 14.49 -24.97 37.68
C ILE A 24 14.78 -23.85 36.70
N GLY A 25 16.02 -23.77 36.25
CA GLY A 25 16.46 -22.90 35.17
C GLY A 25 15.77 -23.28 33.86
N LEU A 26 14.57 -22.76 33.63
CA LEU A 26 13.99 -22.73 32.29
C LEU A 26 14.78 -21.70 31.48
N GLY A 27 15.74 -22.19 30.70
CA GLY A 27 16.38 -21.40 29.66
C GLY A 27 15.33 -20.94 28.66
N ALA A 28 14.84 -19.74 28.86
CA ALA A 28 14.03 -19.05 27.85
C ALA A 28 14.95 -18.75 26.67
N THR A 29 14.89 -19.59 25.63
CA THR A 29 15.46 -19.26 24.33
C THR A 29 14.66 -18.07 23.78
N VAL A 30 15.21 -16.87 23.94
CA VAL A 30 14.74 -15.67 23.22
C VAL A 30 14.98 -15.94 21.74
N VAL A 31 13.94 -16.36 21.04
CA VAL A 31 13.92 -16.33 19.59
C VAL A 31 13.99 -14.85 19.20
N SER A 32 15.17 -14.40 18.86
CA SER A 32 15.36 -13.09 18.25
C SER A 32 14.65 -13.13 16.91
N LEU A 33 13.45 -12.60 16.85
CA LEU A 33 12.78 -12.29 15.58
C LEU A 33 13.64 -11.21 14.92
N ALA A 34 14.37 -11.60 13.88
CA ALA A 34 15.03 -10.63 13.00
C ALA A 34 13.97 -9.62 12.56
N PRO A 35 14.30 -8.31 12.51
CA PRO A 35 13.36 -7.31 12.05
C PRO A 35 12.91 -7.71 10.65
N VAL A 36 11.59 -7.92 10.49
CA VAL A 36 10.98 -8.05 9.16
C VAL A 36 11.38 -6.79 8.42
N SER A 37 12.23 -6.93 7.41
CA SER A 37 12.63 -5.83 6.54
C SER A 37 11.36 -5.13 6.10
N ALA A 38 11.17 -3.89 6.51
CA ALA A 38 10.02 -3.10 6.13
C ALA A 38 9.98 -3.08 4.60
N VAL A 39 8.95 -3.66 3.99
CA VAL A 39 8.75 -3.61 2.55
C VAL A 39 8.67 -2.14 2.18
N HIS A 40 9.73 -1.62 1.58
CA HIS A 40 9.81 -0.21 1.22
C HIS A 40 8.80 0.05 0.11
N GLU A 41 7.73 0.77 0.43
CA GLU A 41 6.70 1.15 -0.53
C GLU A 41 7.12 2.45 -1.21
N THR A 42 7.16 2.46 -2.54
CA THR A 42 7.42 3.67 -3.33
C THR A 42 6.10 4.34 -3.70
N GLY A 43 5.93 5.59 -3.30
CA GLY A 43 4.78 6.42 -3.67
C GLY A 43 5.07 7.26 -4.92
N VAL A 44 4.19 7.18 -5.91
CA VAL A 44 4.25 7.98 -7.13
C VAL A 44 2.89 8.60 -7.40
N THR A 45 2.86 9.88 -7.79
CA THR A 45 1.62 10.58 -8.15
C THR A 45 1.72 11.07 -9.59
N ILE A 46 0.67 10.80 -10.39
CA ILE A 46 0.44 11.36 -11.70
C ILE A 46 -0.81 12.25 -11.60
N SER A 47 -0.67 13.52 -11.94
CA SER A 47 -1.80 14.46 -12.01
C SER A 47 -2.23 14.66 -13.45
N ILE A 48 -3.52 14.83 -13.67
CA ILE A 48 -4.10 15.22 -14.95
C ILE A 48 -4.55 16.67 -14.81
N LYS A 49 -4.03 17.55 -15.65
CA LYS A 49 -4.41 18.96 -15.71
C LYS A 49 -4.27 19.48 -17.12
N SER A 50 -5.26 20.22 -17.61
CA SER A 50 -5.28 20.78 -18.95
C SER A 50 -5.10 19.73 -20.06
N ARG A 51 -5.69 18.55 -19.86
CA ARG A 51 -5.56 17.35 -20.73
C ARG A 51 -4.12 16.89 -20.91
N GLU A 52 -3.32 16.96 -19.85
CA GLU A 52 -1.94 16.46 -19.83
C GLU A 52 -1.69 15.64 -18.57
N PHE A 53 -0.85 14.62 -18.68
CA PHE A 53 -0.31 13.89 -17.54
C PHE A 53 0.96 14.57 -17.01
N SER A 54 1.03 14.78 -15.70
CA SER A 54 2.20 15.36 -15.04
C SER A 54 2.57 14.58 -13.76
N PRO A 55 3.78 14.03 -13.65
CA PRO A 55 4.77 13.89 -14.72
C PRO A 55 4.26 12.94 -15.84
N ASN A 56 4.72 13.14 -17.07
CA ASN A 56 4.42 12.24 -18.18
C ASN A 56 5.35 11.03 -18.26
N THR A 57 6.43 11.03 -17.48
CA THR A 57 7.37 9.92 -17.34
C THR A 57 7.58 9.61 -15.87
N VAL A 58 7.43 8.34 -15.50
CA VAL A 58 7.55 7.82 -14.15
C VAL A 58 8.52 6.64 -14.13
N SER A 59 9.38 6.59 -13.11
CA SER A 59 10.32 5.48 -12.89
C SER A 59 9.87 4.64 -11.71
N LEU A 60 9.85 3.31 -11.89
CA LEU A 60 9.54 2.31 -10.87
C LEU A 60 10.65 1.26 -10.82
N ILE A 61 10.65 0.44 -9.79
CA ILE A 61 11.60 -0.67 -9.61
C ILE A 61 10.84 -1.99 -9.61
N MET A 62 11.29 -2.95 -10.42
CA MET A 62 10.73 -4.30 -10.47
C MET A 62 10.81 -4.98 -9.09
N GLY A 63 9.73 -5.63 -8.67
CA GLY A 63 9.66 -6.32 -7.38
C GLY A 63 9.41 -5.41 -6.19
N GLN A 64 9.41 -4.09 -6.35
CA GLN A 64 9.16 -3.14 -5.28
C GLN A 64 7.66 -2.78 -5.20
N LYS A 65 7.09 -2.89 -3.99
CA LYS A 65 5.71 -2.47 -3.77
C LYS A 65 5.54 -0.99 -4.12
N THR A 66 4.63 -0.70 -5.01
CA THR A 66 4.39 0.64 -5.56
C THR A 66 2.97 1.09 -5.25
N ARG A 67 2.85 2.32 -4.78
CA ARG A 67 1.60 3.05 -4.62
C ARG A 67 1.53 4.12 -5.72
N LEU A 68 0.74 3.88 -6.75
CA LEU A 68 0.51 4.82 -7.84
C LEU A 68 -0.80 5.56 -7.61
N VAL A 69 -0.72 6.88 -7.46
CA VAL A 69 -1.88 7.76 -7.28
C VAL A 69 -2.12 8.54 -8.57
N ILE A 70 -3.31 8.43 -9.14
CA ILE A 70 -3.73 9.23 -10.29
C ILE A 70 -4.78 10.24 -9.84
N LYS A 71 -4.53 11.53 -10.07
CA LYS A 71 -5.42 12.63 -9.69
C LYS A 71 -5.91 13.35 -10.92
N ASN A 72 -7.24 13.43 -11.10
CA ASN A 72 -7.84 14.27 -12.11
C ASN A 72 -8.11 15.66 -11.53
N LEU A 73 -7.39 16.66 -12.00
CA LEU A 73 -7.54 18.07 -11.60
C LEU A 73 -8.36 18.89 -12.63
N ASP A 74 -8.82 18.25 -13.69
CA ASP A 74 -9.67 18.86 -14.70
C ASP A 74 -11.15 18.77 -14.34
N THR A 75 -11.96 19.52 -15.05
CA THR A 75 -13.43 19.55 -14.91
C THR A 75 -14.15 18.53 -15.79
N GLU A 76 -13.41 17.69 -16.49
CA GLU A 76 -13.92 16.66 -17.39
C GLU A 76 -13.46 15.26 -16.98
N LEU A 77 -14.12 14.24 -17.53
CA LEU A 77 -13.76 12.84 -17.34
C LEU A 77 -12.45 12.55 -18.09
N HIS A 78 -11.56 11.80 -17.46
CA HIS A 78 -10.36 11.24 -18.08
C HIS A 78 -10.26 9.73 -17.88
N ALA A 79 -9.37 9.10 -18.63
CA ALA A 79 -9.01 7.70 -18.44
C ALA A 79 -7.48 7.58 -18.23
N PHE A 80 -7.10 6.61 -17.39
CA PHE A 80 -5.74 6.14 -17.26
C PHE A 80 -5.69 4.69 -17.72
N LEU A 81 -5.07 4.44 -18.87
CA LEU A 81 -4.94 3.13 -19.48
C LEU A 81 -3.46 2.73 -19.50
N PRO A 82 -2.98 1.92 -18.54
CA PRO A 82 -1.58 1.44 -18.46
C PRO A 82 -1.39 0.20 -19.32
N VAL A 83 -0.76 0.35 -20.49
CA VAL A 83 -0.61 -0.78 -21.43
C VAL A 83 0.41 -1.78 -20.92
N GLY A 84 -0.04 -3.00 -20.62
CA GLY A 84 0.82 -4.15 -20.32
C GLY A 84 1.52 -4.09 -18.95
N LEU A 85 1.41 -3.01 -18.19
CA LEU A 85 2.07 -2.88 -16.88
C LEU A 85 1.38 -3.71 -15.79
N MET A 86 0.06 -3.76 -15.81
CA MET A 86 -0.79 -4.33 -14.76
C MET A 86 -1.51 -5.59 -15.22
N THR A 87 -0.86 -6.35 -16.08
CA THR A 87 -1.29 -7.71 -16.47
C THR A 87 -0.82 -8.70 -15.42
N ASP A 88 -1.66 -9.66 -15.07
CA ASP A 88 -1.36 -10.76 -14.13
C ASP A 88 -0.85 -10.29 -12.75
N SER A 89 -1.17 -9.08 -12.36
CA SER A 89 -0.73 -8.49 -11.09
C SER A 89 -1.86 -8.50 -10.06
N HIS A 90 -1.50 -8.77 -8.80
CA HIS A 90 -2.40 -8.50 -7.69
C HIS A 90 -2.49 -6.99 -7.47
N LEU A 91 -3.66 -6.42 -7.74
CA LEU A 91 -3.93 -5.00 -7.63
C LEU A 91 -4.83 -4.73 -6.43
N ASN A 92 -4.48 -3.73 -5.63
CA ASN A 92 -5.40 -3.12 -4.69
C ASN A 92 -5.73 -1.72 -5.22
N ILE A 93 -7.00 -1.48 -5.56
CA ILE A 93 -7.44 -0.22 -6.16
C ILE A 93 -8.46 0.42 -5.22
N SER A 94 -8.24 1.69 -4.90
CA SER A 94 -9.11 2.49 -4.04
C SER A 94 -9.29 3.90 -4.60
N GLY A 95 -10.26 4.64 -4.06
CA GLY A 95 -10.61 5.98 -4.52
C GLY A 95 -11.94 6.02 -5.25
N ASN A 96 -12.21 7.12 -5.97
CA ASN A 96 -13.48 7.34 -6.67
C ASN A 96 -13.42 7.14 -8.18
N GLY A 97 -12.32 6.64 -8.71
CA GLY A 97 -12.24 6.19 -10.09
C GLY A 97 -12.97 4.86 -10.30
N ALA A 98 -13.36 4.59 -11.55
CA ALA A 98 -14.02 3.37 -11.96
C ALA A 98 -13.04 2.46 -12.74
N PRO A 99 -12.44 1.46 -12.10
CA PRO A 99 -11.54 0.52 -12.77
C PRO A 99 -12.33 -0.42 -13.69
N GLN A 100 -11.76 -0.72 -14.84
CA GLN A 100 -12.29 -1.67 -15.82
C GLN A 100 -11.26 -2.76 -16.07
N PHE A 101 -11.69 -4.01 -15.99
CA PHE A 101 -10.85 -5.18 -16.13
C PHE A 101 -11.21 -6.00 -17.35
N ALA A 102 -10.21 -6.66 -17.93
CA ALA A 102 -10.36 -7.74 -18.90
C ALA A 102 -9.76 -9.03 -18.32
N LYS A 103 -9.71 -10.09 -19.13
CA LYS A 103 -9.17 -11.39 -18.72
C LYS A 103 -7.72 -11.29 -18.19
N ASP A 104 -6.94 -10.38 -18.77
CA ASP A 104 -5.49 -10.27 -18.50
C ASP A 104 -5.15 -9.16 -17.46
N GLY A 105 -6.14 -8.60 -16.78
CA GLY A 105 -5.92 -7.61 -15.73
C GLY A 105 -6.61 -6.27 -15.95
N LEU A 106 -6.03 -5.20 -15.39
CA LEU A 106 -6.57 -3.85 -15.47
C LEU A 106 -6.40 -3.29 -16.88
N VAL A 107 -7.52 -2.92 -17.51
CA VAL A 107 -7.53 -2.24 -18.81
C VAL A 107 -7.35 -0.75 -18.61
N ARG A 108 -8.23 -0.13 -17.82
CA ARG A 108 -8.19 1.30 -17.55
C ARG A 108 -8.93 1.67 -16.27
N VAL A 109 -8.69 2.87 -15.80
CA VAL A 109 -9.46 3.52 -14.75
C VAL A 109 -10.09 4.78 -15.31
N LEU A 110 -11.39 4.93 -15.22
CA LEU A 110 -12.08 6.19 -15.51
C LEU A 110 -12.02 7.08 -14.28
N LEU A 111 -11.59 8.31 -14.47
CA LEU A 111 -11.35 9.30 -13.41
C LEU A 111 -12.35 10.46 -13.58
N PRO A 112 -13.37 10.56 -12.71
CA PRO A 112 -14.31 11.67 -12.76
C PRO A 112 -13.62 12.99 -12.44
N THR A 113 -14.30 14.09 -12.70
CA THR A 113 -13.89 15.44 -12.30
C THR A 113 -13.45 15.45 -10.83
N SER A 114 -12.28 16.03 -10.56
CA SER A 114 -11.66 16.07 -9.23
C SER A 114 -11.45 14.69 -8.61
N GLY A 115 -11.48 13.65 -9.42
CA GLY A 115 -11.32 12.26 -9.01
C GLY A 115 -9.88 11.89 -8.67
N GLN A 116 -9.75 10.92 -7.77
CA GLN A 116 -8.46 10.33 -7.42
C GLN A 116 -8.61 8.81 -7.31
N THR A 117 -7.65 8.10 -7.85
CA THR A 117 -7.52 6.65 -7.69
C THR A 117 -6.13 6.31 -7.24
N GLU A 118 -6.05 5.40 -6.31
CA GLU A 118 -4.80 4.80 -5.83
C GLU A 118 -4.76 3.34 -6.29
N ILE A 119 -3.63 2.93 -6.86
CA ILE A 119 -3.36 1.56 -7.29
C ILE A 119 -2.10 1.09 -6.59
N VAL A 120 -2.24 0.08 -5.73
CA VAL A 120 -1.10 -0.56 -5.07
C VAL A 120 -0.81 -1.88 -5.76
N PHE A 121 0.42 -2.06 -6.23
CA PHE A 121 0.86 -3.25 -6.95
C PHE A 121 2.37 -3.45 -6.84
N ILE A 122 2.85 -4.59 -7.33
CA ILE A 122 4.27 -4.90 -7.45
C ILE A 122 4.58 -5.13 -8.93
N PRO A 123 5.38 -4.26 -9.59
CA PRO A 123 5.78 -4.50 -10.97
C PRO A 123 6.53 -5.82 -11.11
N SER A 124 6.03 -6.74 -11.92
CA SER A 124 6.61 -8.08 -12.12
C SER A 124 7.63 -8.14 -13.25
N ARG A 125 7.70 -7.12 -14.09
CA ARG A 125 8.56 -7.07 -15.28
C ARG A 125 9.23 -5.70 -15.41
N SER A 126 10.49 -5.69 -15.79
CA SER A 126 11.18 -4.45 -16.23
C SER A 126 10.83 -4.13 -17.66
N GLY A 127 10.93 -2.85 -18.02
CA GLY A 127 10.64 -2.38 -19.38
C GLY A 127 9.99 -1.01 -19.40
N THR A 128 9.54 -0.64 -20.58
CA THR A 128 8.86 0.64 -20.84
C THR A 128 7.40 0.38 -21.17
N PHE A 129 6.51 0.98 -20.38
CA PHE A 129 5.06 0.77 -20.46
C PHE A 129 4.37 2.09 -20.75
N PRO A 130 3.78 2.27 -21.94
CA PRO A 130 3.01 3.48 -22.23
C PRO A 130 1.70 3.49 -21.44
N TYR A 131 1.24 4.68 -21.11
CA TYR A 131 -0.13 4.93 -20.66
C TYR A 131 -0.75 6.11 -21.38
N PHE A 132 -2.04 6.13 -21.51
CA PHE A 132 -2.75 7.18 -22.21
C PHE A 132 -4.22 7.32 -21.77
N CYS A 133 -4.87 8.40 -22.21
CA CYS A 133 -6.31 8.55 -22.15
C CYS A 133 -6.90 8.12 -23.49
N ASP A 134 -7.82 7.15 -23.48
CA ASP A 134 -8.45 6.59 -24.69
C ASP A 134 -9.83 7.21 -24.97
N LEU A 135 -10.20 8.28 -24.26
CA LEU A 135 -11.45 8.97 -24.52
C LEU A 135 -11.38 9.77 -25.82
N PRO A 136 -12.50 9.87 -26.56
CA PRO A 136 -12.54 10.60 -27.83
C PRO A 136 -12.04 12.04 -27.67
N GLY A 137 -11.13 12.45 -28.57
CA GLY A 137 -10.56 13.81 -28.58
C GLY A 137 -9.47 14.07 -27.55
N HIS A 138 -9.06 13.05 -26.77
CA HIS A 138 -7.97 13.14 -25.82
C HIS A 138 -6.69 12.53 -26.42
N VAL A 139 -5.62 13.31 -26.48
CA VAL A 139 -4.31 12.86 -27.00
C VAL A 139 -3.23 12.74 -25.92
N MET A 140 -3.67 12.56 -24.69
CA MET A 140 -2.81 12.49 -23.51
C MET A 140 -2.00 11.20 -23.49
N ARG A 141 -0.69 11.31 -23.29
CA ARG A 141 0.24 10.17 -23.26
C ARG A 141 1.28 10.32 -22.18
N GLY A 142 1.76 9.21 -21.66
CA GLY A 142 2.90 9.14 -20.77
C GLY A 142 3.55 7.77 -20.80
N THR A 143 4.59 7.62 -20.00
CA THR A 143 5.42 6.40 -19.96
C THR A 143 5.79 6.05 -18.53
N ILE A 144 5.68 4.79 -18.18
CA ILE A 144 6.25 4.23 -16.95
C ILE A 144 7.44 3.36 -17.32
N VAL A 145 8.61 3.68 -16.79
CA VAL A 145 9.84 2.91 -16.95
C VAL A 145 10.05 2.07 -15.68
N VAL A 146 10.03 0.77 -15.81
CA VAL A 146 10.31 -0.16 -14.71
C VAL A 146 11.75 -0.65 -14.85
N HIS A 147 12.60 -0.25 -13.92
CA HIS A 147 14.00 -0.67 -13.86
C HIS A 147 14.13 -2.04 -13.19
N LYS A 148 15.15 -2.80 -13.58
CA LYS A 148 15.53 -4.02 -12.84
C LYS A 148 15.97 -3.64 -11.43
N ASN A 149 15.64 -4.49 -10.48
CA ASN A 149 16.15 -4.35 -9.12
C ASN A 149 17.54 -5.01 -9.07
N GLU A 150 18.60 -4.19 -8.99
CA GLU A 150 19.99 -4.69 -8.96
C GLU A 150 20.28 -5.56 -7.73
N ALA A 151 19.55 -5.36 -6.63
CA ALA A 151 19.68 -6.19 -5.43
C ALA A 151 19.15 -7.64 -5.59
N MET A 152 18.51 -7.98 -6.70
CA MET A 152 18.02 -9.33 -7.00
C MET A 152 18.95 -10.11 -7.95
N ILE A 153 20.14 -9.61 -8.26
CA ILE A 153 21.05 -10.19 -9.26
C ILE A 153 22.21 -10.97 -8.57
N GLU A 154 22.20 -11.07 -7.23
CA GLU A 154 23.16 -11.91 -6.48
C GLU A 154 22.67 -13.34 -6.26
#